data_973fdd66a8f6be3a7708472544bb59af
#
_entry.id   973fdd66a8f6be3a7708472544bb59af
#
_cell.length_a   1.000
_cell.length_b   1.000
_cell.length_c   1.000
_cell.angle_alpha   90.00
_cell.angle_beta   90.00
_cell.angle_gamma   90.00
#
_symmetry.space_group_name_H-M   'P 1'
#
loop_
_entity.id
_entity.type
_entity.pdbx_description
1 polymer ?
#
loop_
_entity_poly.entity_id
_entity_poly.type
_entity_poly.pdbx_seq_one_letter_code
_entity_poly.pdbx_strand_id
1 'polypeptide(L)'
;MPEEKIVCQNLGHVYPRGKIVALENVNLTICSQEIIGVIGQNGSGKTTLVKHFNGLLKPTSGKVIVEGNDTAKKKVQELAAHVGYVFQNPNHQLFAKTVEHELEFGPTNLGLSREEVEERREKAIEFFGLQDLRLSHPYRISFPLRKLVSMAAVYTMRPAVFILDEPTTGQDNITTRTVYRLIERLREEGSTVICVAHDMILLAEVVDRMIVMRNSHLIADASPREVFSDTELMHSTHITPPQITSIGLRWPGFGEKKVLLSVDEAVTAINSSNPPANS
;
A
#
# COMPACT_ATOMS: atom_id res chain seq x y z
N MET A 1 -0.84 -5.37 23.93
CA MET A 1 0.11 -5.35 22.81
C MET A 1 -0.72 -5.30 21.53
N PRO A 2 -0.33 -4.60 20.48
CA PRO A 2 -1.05 -4.63 19.21
C PRO A 2 -1.11 -6.08 18.68
N GLU A 3 -2.23 -6.44 18.05
CA GLU A 3 -2.47 -7.77 17.51
C GLU A 3 -1.61 -7.99 16.25
N GLU A 4 -0.88 -9.12 16.18
CA GLU A 4 -0.10 -9.49 15.01
C GLU A 4 -1.04 -9.93 13.86
N LYS A 5 -1.02 -9.21 12.75
CA LYS A 5 -1.80 -9.51 11.56
C LYS A 5 -1.03 -10.39 10.56
N ILE A 6 0.25 -10.09 10.38
CA ILE A 6 1.12 -10.85 9.46
C ILE A 6 2.47 -11.11 10.13
N VAL A 7 2.93 -12.35 10.09
CA VAL A 7 4.25 -12.75 10.59
C VAL A 7 4.98 -13.56 9.53
N CYS A 8 6.12 -13.05 9.07
CA CYS A 8 7.07 -13.76 8.23
C CYS A 8 8.22 -14.30 9.08
N GLN A 9 8.52 -15.59 8.94
CA GLN A 9 9.61 -16.24 9.66
C GLN A 9 10.54 -16.92 8.66
N ASN A 10 11.76 -16.35 8.50
CA ASN A 10 12.78 -16.82 7.57
C ASN A 10 12.24 -17.04 6.15
N LEU A 11 11.33 -16.13 5.72
CA LEU A 11 10.66 -16.25 4.43
C LEU A 11 11.65 -16.18 3.28
N GLY A 12 11.65 -17.22 2.44
CA GLY A 12 12.36 -17.25 1.18
C GLY A 12 11.45 -17.64 0.03
N HIS A 13 11.73 -17.09 -1.15
CA HIS A 13 11.03 -17.43 -2.39
C HIS A 13 11.98 -17.45 -3.58
N VAL A 14 11.97 -18.58 -4.28
CA VAL A 14 12.74 -18.78 -5.51
C VAL A 14 11.77 -19.10 -6.65
N TYR A 15 11.76 -18.28 -7.70
CA TYR A 15 10.97 -18.57 -8.88
C TYR A 15 11.59 -19.74 -9.66
N PRO A 16 10.81 -20.79 -10.03
CA PRO A 16 11.33 -21.98 -10.71
C PRO A 16 12.00 -21.68 -12.06
N ARG A 17 11.42 -20.75 -12.82
CA ARG A 17 11.97 -20.30 -14.11
C ARG A 17 13.18 -19.39 -13.84
N GLY A 18 14.38 -19.87 -14.22
CA GLY A 18 15.63 -19.13 -14.10
C GLY A 18 16.25 -19.16 -12.70
N LYS A 19 15.67 -19.87 -11.72
CA LYS A 19 16.17 -19.97 -10.33
C LYS A 19 16.42 -18.59 -9.70
N ILE A 20 15.53 -17.64 -9.95
CA ILE A 20 15.63 -16.27 -9.45
C ILE A 20 15.25 -16.25 -7.97
N VAL A 21 16.20 -15.93 -7.10
CA VAL A 21 15.94 -15.68 -5.67
C VAL A 21 15.26 -14.32 -5.56
N ALA A 22 13.98 -14.31 -5.17
CA ALA A 22 13.19 -13.09 -5.03
C ALA A 22 13.03 -12.63 -3.59
N LEU A 23 13.11 -13.56 -2.63
CA LEU A 23 13.14 -13.27 -1.20
C LEU A 23 14.14 -14.21 -0.52
N GLU A 24 14.91 -13.68 0.41
CA GLU A 24 15.89 -14.43 1.18
C GLU A 24 15.86 -14.02 2.65
N ASN A 25 15.53 -14.99 3.52
CA ASN A 25 15.53 -14.85 4.98
C ASN A 25 14.80 -13.59 5.50
N VAL A 26 13.61 -13.29 4.95
CA VAL A 26 12.84 -12.14 5.38
C VAL A 26 12.11 -12.48 6.68
N ASN A 27 12.36 -11.69 7.73
CA ASN A 27 11.69 -11.73 9.01
C ASN A 27 10.97 -10.40 9.20
N LEU A 28 9.63 -10.44 9.41
CA LEU A 28 8.78 -9.26 9.47
C LEU A 28 7.53 -9.57 10.29
N THR A 29 7.16 -8.67 11.18
CA THR A 29 5.86 -8.69 11.85
C THR A 29 5.10 -7.40 11.53
N ILE A 30 3.86 -7.52 11.09
CA ILE A 30 2.93 -6.42 10.84
C ILE A 30 1.78 -6.55 11.82
N CYS A 31 1.51 -5.47 12.54
CA CYS A 31 0.47 -5.42 13.55
C CYS A 31 -0.83 -4.78 13.00
N SER A 32 -1.89 -4.90 13.77
CA SER A 32 -3.18 -4.26 13.46
C SER A 32 -3.04 -2.73 13.41
N GLN A 33 -3.78 -2.11 12.50
CA GLN A 33 -3.89 -0.64 12.35
C GLN A 33 -2.60 0.08 11.93
N GLU A 34 -1.57 -0.64 11.48
CA GLU A 34 -0.38 -0.02 10.89
C GLU A 34 -0.63 0.37 9.42
N ILE A 35 -0.13 1.54 9.03
CA ILE A 35 -0.05 1.96 7.63
C ILE A 35 1.40 1.86 7.20
N ILE A 36 1.71 0.90 6.34
CA ILE A 36 3.08 0.53 6.01
C ILE A 36 3.40 0.82 4.55
N GLY A 37 4.53 1.48 4.31
CA GLY A 37 5.12 1.62 2.99
C GLY A 37 6.17 0.53 2.73
N VAL A 38 6.07 -0.17 1.59
CA VAL A 38 7.11 -1.12 1.15
C VAL A 38 7.82 -0.52 -0.06
N ILE A 39 9.09 -0.19 0.11
CA ILE A 39 9.91 0.52 -0.88
C ILE A 39 11.16 -0.28 -1.27
N GLY A 40 11.79 0.12 -2.37
CA GLY A 40 13.01 -0.53 -2.90
C GLY A 40 13.03 -0.48 -4.43
N GLN A 41 14.16 -0.85 -5.02
CA GLN A 41 14.32 -0.89 -6.48
C GLN A 41 13.39 -1.90 -7.16
N ASN A 42 13.22 -1.76 -8.47
CA ASN A 42 12.57 -2.79 -9.27
C ASN A 42 13.35 -4.11 -9.15
N GLY A 43 12.60 -5.20 -8.93
CA GLY A 43 13.21 -6.52 -8.72
C GLY A 43 13.74 -6.77 -7.30
N SER A 44 13.58 -5.86 -6.33
CA SER A 44 14.05 -6.07 -4.95
C SER A 44 13.21 -7.06 -4.13
N GLY A 45 12.05 -7.52 -4.65
CA GLY A 45 11.21 -8.51 -3.99
C GLY A 45 9.90 -7.97 -3.40
N LYS A 46 9.59 -6.67 -3.48
CA LYS A 46 8.40 -6.03 -2.87
C LYS A 46 7.08 -6.73 -3.21
N THR A 47 6.75 -6.78 -4.50
CA THR A 47 5.52 -7.44 -4.98
C THR A 47 5.52 -8.93 -4.65
N THR A 48 6.69 -9.59 -4.66
CA THR A 48 6.81 -10.99 -4.24
C THR A 48 6.48 -11.13 -2.76
N LEU A 49 7.00 -10.26 -1.91
CA LEU A 49 6.72 -10.25 -0.47
C LEU A 49 5.21 -10.15 -0.20
N VAL A 50 4.55 -9.13 -0.72
CA VAL A 50 3.13 -8.89 -0.43
C VAL A 50 2.20 -9.94 -1.02
N LYS A 51 2.59 -10.62 -2.11
CA LYS A 51 1.84 -11.77 -2.68
C LYS A 51 1.87 -13.02 -1.81
N HIS A 52 2.77 -13.13 -0.85
CA HIS A 52 2.74 -14.21 0.15
C HIS A 52 1.65 -13.97 1.22
N PHE A 53 1.29 -12.71 1.48
CA PHE A 53 0.32 -12.36 2.51
C PHE A 53 -1.10 -12.79 2.14
N ASN A 54 -1.46 -12.74 0.87
CA ASN A 54 -2.76 -13.21 0.38
C ASN A 54 -2.73 -14.63 -0.22
N GLY A 55 -1.57 -15.31 -0.13
CA GLY A 55 -1.39 -16.68 -0.60
C GLY A 55 -1.30 -16.87 -2.12
N LEU A 56 -1.23 -15.79 -2.91
CA LEU A 56 -0.96 -15.85 -4.36
C LEU A 56 0.39 -16.49 -4.67
N LEU A 57 1.35 -16.32 -3.77
CA LEU A 57 2.60 -17.07 -3.76
C LEU A 57 2.72 -17.86 -2.47
N LYS A 58 3.35 -19.02 -2.56
CA LYS A 58 3.67 -19.85 -1.40
C LYS A 58 5.17 -19.79 -1.12
N PRO A 59 5.60 -19.76 0.16
CA PRO A 59 7.00 -19.80 0.53
C PRO A 59 7.71 -21.01 -0.08
N THR A 60 8.93 -20.83 -0.58
CA THR A 60 9.83 -21.95 -0.92
C THR A 60 10.66 -22.38 0.29
N SER A 61 10.86 -21.46 1.27
CA SER A 61 11.43 -21.75 2.58
C SER A 61 10.84 -20.78 3.62
N GLY A 62 10.92 -21.13 4.90
CA GLY A 62 10.30 -20.38 5.97
C GLY A 62 8.78 -20.48 5.95
N LYS A 63 8.10 -19.50 6.55
CA LYS A 63 6.62 -19.48 6.60
C LYS A 63 6.08 -18.06 6.72
N VAL A 64 4.82 -17.90 6.30
CA VAL A 64 4.03 -16.68 6.49
C VAL A 64 2.73 -17.05 7.21
N ILE A 65 2.46 -16.37 8.30
CA ILE A 65 1.25 -16.53 9.12
C ILE A 65 0.43 -15.26 8.96
N VAL A 66 -0.85 -15.39 8.65
CA VAL A 66 -1.81 -14.27 8.53
C VAL A 66 -2.96 -14.55 9.47
N GLU A 67 -3.18 -13.67 10.45
CA GLU A 67 -4.20 -13.85 11.49
C GLU A 67 -4.18 -15.26 12.09
N GLY A 68 -2.99 -15.75 12.45
CA GLY A 68 -2.77 -17.09 13.00
C GLY A 68 -2.80 -18.25 11.99
N ASN A 69 -3.11 -18.00 10.73
CA ASN A 69 -3.21 -19.01 9.67
C ASN A 69 -1.93 -19.09 8.84
N ASP A 70 -1.32 -20.28 8.74
CA ASP A 70 -0.20 -20.53 7.84
C ASP A 70 -0.68 -20.46 6.37
N THR A 71 -0.18 -19.46 5.62
CA THR A 71 -0.62 -19.22 4.25
C THR A 71 -0.31 -20.37 3.31
N ALA A 72 0.71 -21.18 3.59
CA ALA A 72 1.04 -22.35 2.77
C ALA A 72 -0.08 -23.41 2.79
N LYS A 73 -0.83 -23.50 3.90
CA LYS A 73 -1.88 -24.49 4.13
C LYS A 73 -3.29 -24.02 3.74
N LYS A 74 -3.44 -22.73 3.42
CA LYS A 74 -4.74 -22.11 3.10
C LYS A 74 -4.90 -21.91 1.61
N LYS A 75 -6.16 -21.97 1.13
CA LYS A 75 -6.47 -21.56 -0.25
C LYS A 75 -6.50 -20.05 -0.35
N VAL A 76 -6.23 -19.52 -1.56
CA VAL A 76 -6.27 -18.06 -1.82
C VAL A 76 -7.64 -17.47 -1.46
N GLN A 77 -8.73 -18.16 -1.73
CA GLN A 77 -10.10 -17.73 -1.41
C GLN A 77 -10.33 -17.54 0.09
N GLU A 78 -9.75 -18.40 0.95
CA GLU A 78 -9.85 -18.26 2.39
C GLU A 78 -9.07 -17.04 2.88
N LEU A 79 -7.88 -16.81 2.32
CA LEU A 79 -7.01 -15.69 2.69
C LEU A 79 -7.54 -14.35 2.14
N ALA A 80 -8.24 -14.36 1.00
CA ALA A 80 -8.83 -13.16 0.40
C ALA A 80 -9.90 -12.51 1.29
N ALA A 81 -10.53 -13.26 2.18
CA ALA A 81 -11.45 -12.72 3.19
C ALA A 81 -10.73 -11.82 4.22
N HIS A 82 -9.45 -12.08 4.48
CA HIS A 82 -8.63 -11.39 5.48
C HIS A 82 -7.71 -10.34 4.85
N VAL A 83 -7.17 -10.63 3.65
CA VAL A 83 -6.19 -9.79 2.97
C VAL A 83 -6.69 -9.44 1.57
N GLY A 84 -7.18 -8.22 1.43
CA GLY A 84 -7.55 -7.64 0.14
C GLY A 84 -6.29 -7.18 -0.62
N TYR A 85 -6.23 -7.46 -1.91
CA TYR A 85 -5.09 -7.12 -2.75
C TYR A 85 -5.52 -6.37 -4.00
N VAL A 86 -5.05 -5.15 -4.16
CA VAL A 86 -5.22 -4.35 -5.38
C VAL A 86 -3.99 -4.51 -6.26
N PHE A 87 -4.17 -5.09 -7.43
CA PHE A 87 -3.07 -5.35 -8.37
C PHE A 87 -2.53 -4.07 -9.01
N GLN A 88 -1.23 -4.04 -9.28
CA GLN A 88 -0.57 -2.97 -10.00
C GLN A 88 -1.26 -2.67 -11.35
N ASN A 89 -1.59 -3.70 -12.13
CA ASN A 89 -2.36 -3.57 -13.36
C ASN A 89 -3.81 -4.02 -13.13
N PRO A 90 -4.80 -3.11 -13.19
CA PRO A 90 -6.21 -3.44 -12.98
C PRO A 90 -6.75 -4.48 -13.97
N ASN A 91 -6.14 -4.63 -15.14
CA ASN A 91 -6.55 -5.65 -16.11
C ASN A 91 -6.32 -7.09 -15.63
N HIS A 92 -5.51 -7.31 -14.61
CA HIS A 92 -5.32 -8.62 -14.00
C HIS A 92 -6.35 -8.94 -12.92
N GLN A 93 -7.19 -7.97 -12.57
CA GLN A 93 -8.18 -8.09 -11.50
C GLN A 93 -9.62 -8.03 -12.02
N LEU A 94 -9.90 -7.11 -12.95
CA LEU A 94 -11.25 -6.82 -13.42
C LEU A 94 -11.72 -7.83 -14.49
N PHE A 95 -12.94 -8.34 -14.36
CA PHE A 95 -13.48 -9.36 -15.28
C PHE A 95 -15.01 -9.29 -15.46
N ALA A 96 -15.73 -8.54 -14.61
CA ALA A 96 -17.20 -8.46 -14.69
C ALA A 96 -17.68 -7.64 -15.90
N LYS A 97 -18.96 -7.77 -16.24
CA LYS A 97 -19.58 -7.07 -17.36
C LYS A 97 -19.83 -5.59 -17.08
N THR A 98 -20.04 -5.22 -15.83
CA THR A 98 -20.28 -3.84 -15.39
C THR A 98 -19.47 -3.54 -14.14
N VAL A 99 -19.26 -2.25 -13.88
CA VAL A 99 -18.60 -1.77 -12.66
C VAL A 99 -19.36 -2.25 -11.42
N GLU A 100 -20.69 -2.13 -11.38
CA GLU A 100 -21.46 -2.56 -10.21
C GLU A 100 -21.30 -4.05 -9.92
N HIS A 101 -21.33 -4.92 -10.94
CA HIS A 101 -21.11 -6.36 -10.76
C HIS A 101 -19.69 -6.68 -10.28
N GLU A 102 -18.69 -5.87 -10.68
CA GLU A 102 -17.33 -6.02 -10.19
C GLU A 102 -17.26 -5.75 -8.69
N LEU A 103 -17.97 -4.72 -8.21
CA LEU A 103 -18.03 -4.35 -6.80
C LEU A 103 -18.84 -5.34 -5.94
N GLU A 104 -19.80 -6.02 -6.52
CA GLU A 104 -20.64 -7.04 -5.85
C GLU A 104 -19.94 -8.39 -5.69
N PHE A 105 -19.00 -8.70 -6.57
CA PHE A 105 -18.39 -10.03 -6.66
C PHE A 105 -17.73 -10.49 -5.36
N GLY A 106 -16.88 -9.63 -4.78
CA GLY A 106 -16.17 -9.93 -3.53
C GLY A 106 -17.13 -10.21 -2.36
N PRO A 107 -17.99 -9.24 -1.99
CA PRO A 107 -18.96 -9.40 -0.91
C PRO A 107 -19.91 -10.60 -1.09
N THR A 108 -20.36 -10.87 -2.32
CA THR A 108 -21.19 -12.05 -2.62
C THR A 108 -20.45 -13.36 -2.33
N ASN A 109 -19.18 -13.47 -2.74
CA ASN A 109 -18.37 -14.66 -2.48
C ASN A 109 -17.99 -14.83 -0.99
N LEU A 110 -18.03 -13.75 -0.22
CA LEU A 110 -17.89 -13.80 1.25
C LEU A 110 -19.18 -14.28 1.93
N GLY A 111 -20.28 -14.48 1.19
CA GLY A 111 -21.55 -14.98 1.71
C GLY A 111 -22.38 -13.92 2.42
N LEU A 112 -22.17 -12.65 2.12
CA LEU A 112 -22.98 -11.56 2.69
C LEU A 112 -24.42 -11.57 2.13
N SER A 113 -25.36 -11.04 2.89
CA SER A 113 -26.75 -10.87 2.44
C SER A 113 -26.81 -9.89 1.25
N ARG A 114 -27.90 -9.97 0.47
CA ARG A 114 -28.09 -9.09 -0.67
C ARG A 114 -28.11 -7.61 -0.25
N GLU A 115 -28.74 -7.33 0.87
CA GLU A 115 -28.85 -5.98 1.44
C GLU A 115 -27.47 -5.44 1.82
N GLU A 116 -26.61 -6.26 2.44
CA GLU A 116 -25.23 -5.85 2.78
C GLU A 116 -24.36 -5.66 1.54
N VAL A 117 -24.53 -6.51 0.51
CA VAL A 117 -23.82 -6.36 -0.78
C VAL A 117 -24.20 -5.04 -1.43
N GLU A 118 -25.51 -4.73 -1.51
CA GLU A 118 -26.03 -3.48 -2.07
C GLU A 118 -25.52 -2.26 -1.27
N GLU A 119 -25.58 -2.30 0.06
CA GLU A 119 -25.08 -1.21 0.91
C GLU A 119 -23.59 -0.93 0.69
N ARG A 120 -22.76 -1.98 0.68
CA ARG A 120 -21.30 -1.83 0.50
C ARG A 120 -20.96 -1.34 -0.90
N ARG A 121 -21.67 -1.82 -1.93
CA ARG A 121 -21.54 -1.35 -3.31
C ARG A 121 -21.87 0.14 -3.43
N GLU A 122 -23.02 0.59 -2.89
CA GLU A 122 -23.43 2.00 -2.99
C GLU A 122 -22.42 2.91 -2.29
N LYS A 123 -21.95 2.56 -1.08
CA LYS A 123 -20.90 3.29 -0.38
C LYS A 123 -19.60 3.38 -1.18
N ALA A 124 -19.21 2.30 -1.85
CA ALA A 124 -18.03 2.31 -2.69
C ALA A 124 -18.24 3.17 -3.95
N ILE A 125 -19.38 3.06 -4.62
CA ILE A 125 -19.71 3.89 -5.79
C ILE A 125 -19.65 5.38 -5.42
N GLU A 126 -20.21 5.78 -4.29
CA GLU A 126 -20.20 7.15 -3.81
C GLU A 126 -18.78 7.62 -3.48
N PHE A 127 -18.05 6.84 -2.68
CA PHE A 127 -16.69 7.20 -2.23
C PHE A 127 -15.71 7.38 -3.40
N PHE A 128 -15.75 6.48 -4.39
CA PHE A 128 -14.86 6.51 -5.55
C PHE A 128 -15.37 7.35 -6.71
N GLY A 129 -16.57 7.94 -6.63
CA GLY A 129 -17.15 8.78 -7.69
C GLY A 129 -17.48 7.99 -8.96
N LEU A 130 -18.04 6.79 -8.83
CA LEU A 130 -18.29 5.86 -9.93
C LEU A 130 -19.75 5.84 -10.42
N GLN A 131 -20.60 6.81 -10.00
CA GLN A 131 -22.03 6.82 -10.27
C GLN A 131 -22.33 6.73 -11.77
N ASP A 132 -21.69 7.57 -12.58
CA ASP A 132 -21.90 7.62 -14.03
C ASP A 132 -21.31 6.43 -14.78
N LEU A 133 -20.48 5.64 -14.11
CA LEU A 133 -19.79 4.48 -14.69
C LEU A 133 -20.41 3.15 -14.27
N ARG A 134 -21.45 3.18 -13.45
CA ARG A 134 -22.05 2.01 -12.80
C ARG A 134 -22.33 0.86 -13.76
N LEU A 135 -22.98 1.16 -14.89
CA LEU A 135 -23.35 0.18 -15.92
C LEU A 135 -22.29 0.02 -17.03
N SER A 136 -21.19 0.75 -16.93
CA SER A 136 -20.12 0.69 -17.91
C SER A 136 -19.34 -0.61 -17.78
N HIS A 137 -18.88 -1.15 -18.91
CA HIS A 137 -17.96 -2.26 -18.90
C HIS A 137 -16.55 -1.76 -18.46
N PRO A 138 -15.88 -2.39 -17.47
CA PRO A 138 -14.59 -1.93 -16.96
C PRO A 138 -13.51 -1.67 -18.02
N TYR A 139 -13.49 -2.44 -19.10
CA TYR A 139 -12.54 -2.24 -20.18
C TYR A 139 -12.88 -1.10 -21.15
N ARG A 140 -14.04 -0.47 -21.01
CA ARG A 140 -14.45 0.70 -21.83
C ARG A 140 -14.17 2.04 -21.15
N ILE A 141 -13.69 2.03 -19.92
CA ILE A 141 -13.29 3.24 -19.18
C ILE A 141 -11.76 3.43 -19.21
N SER A 142 -11.28 4.62 -18.88
CA SER A 142 -9.85 4.94 -18.90
C SER A 142 -9.04 4.11 -17.87
N PHE A 143 -7.75 3.99 -18.08
CA PHE A 143 -6.89 3.24 -17.17
C PHE A 143 -6.92 3.76 -15.72
N PRO A 144 -6.88 5.08 -15.45
CA PRO A 144 -7.03 5.62 -14.10
C PRO A 144 -8.35 5.19 -13.45
N LEU A 145 -9.46 5.30 -14.17
CA LEU A 145 -10.78 4.90 -13.64
C LEU A 145 -10.87 3.39 -13.41
N ARG A 146 -10.28 2.55 -14.28
CA ARG A 146 -10.19 1.10 -14.01
C ARG A 146 -9.48 0.79 -12.71
N LYS A 147 -8.42 1.54 -12.40
CA LYS A 147 -7.68 1.36 -11.15
C LYS A 147 -8.53 1.75 -9.94
N LEU A 148 -9.33 2.82 -10.03
CA LEU A 148 -10.31 3.15 -8.99
C LEU A 148 -11.35 2.03 -8.81
N VAL A 149 -11.87 1.47 -9.90
CA VAL A 149 -12.80 0.33 -9.83
C VAL A 149 -12.16 -0.88 -9.16
N SER A 150 -10.87 -1.17 -9.45
CA SER A 150 -10.16 -2.28 -8.80
C SER A 150 -9.97 -2.07 -7.29
N MET A 151 -9.71 -0.83 -6.86
CA MET A 151 -9.66 -0.46 -5.44
C MET A 151 -11.04 -0.55 -4.78
N ALA A 152 -12.08 -0.05 -5.46
CA ALA A 152 -13.47 -0.10 -4.99
C ALA A 152 -13.95 -1.54 -4.78
N ALA A 153 -13.62 -2.45 -5.71
CA ALA A 153 -13.97 -3.87 -5.60
C ALA A 153 -13.34 -4.55 -4.37
N VAL A 154 -12.10 -4.19 -4.00
CA VAL A 154 -11.48 -4.70 -2.77
C VAL A 154 -12.07 -4.01 -1.54
N TYR A 155 -12.34 -2.69 -1.63
CA TYR A 155 -12.91 -1.92 -0.53
C TYR A 155 -14.28 -2.46 -0.08
N THR A 156 -15.13 -2.92 -1.01
CA THR A 156 -16.43 -3.54 -0.67
C THR A 156 -16.29 -4.82 0.18
N MET A 157 -15.16 -5.50 0.12
CA MET A 157 -14.92 -6.71 0.91
C MET A 157 -14.63 -6.40 2.39
N ARG A 158 -14.14 -5.20 2.72
CA ARG A 158 -13.70 -4.76 4.05
C ARG A 158 -12.70 -5.74 4.70
N PRO A 159 -11.59 -6.04 4.04
CA PRO A 159 -10.59 -6.95 4.60
C PRO A 159 -9.87 -6.30 5.79
N ALA A 160 -9.38 -7.11 6.74
CA ALA A 160 -8.59 -6.63 7.87
C ALA A 160 -7.24 -6.03 7.45
N VAL A 161 -6.66 -6.55 6.37
CA VAL A 161 -5.43 -6.05 5.75
C VAL A 161 -5.71 -5.65 4.30
N PHE A 162 -5.35 -4.43 3.93
CA PHE A 162 -5.54 -3.88 2.59
C PHE A 162 -4.20 -3.63 1.90
N ILE A 163 -3.91 -4.36 0.83
CA ILE A 163 -2.67 -4.22 0.07
C ILE A 163 -2.91 -3.41 -1.20
N LEU A 164 -2.15 -2.34 -1.35
CA LEU A 164 -2.12 -1.48 -2.53
C LEU A 164 -0.78 -1.66 -3.26
N ASP A 165 -0.78 -2.36 -4.39
CA ASP A 165 0.44 -2.55 -5.19
C ASP A 165 0.51 -1.48 -6.29
N GLU A 166 1.42 -0.51 -6.15
CA GLU A 166 1.63 0.64 -7.04
C GLU A 166 0.32 1.43 -7.33
N PRO A 167 -0.36 1.95 -6.30
CA PRO A 167 -1.69 2.54 -6.47
C PRO A 167 -1.71 3.82 -7.31
N THR A 168 -0.64 4.61 -7.29
CA THR A 168 -0.55 5.92 -8.00
C THR A 168 0.06 5.82 -9.39
N THR A 169 0.64 4.67 -9.75
CA THR A 169 1.27 4.49 -11.06
C THR A 169 0.25 4.61 -12.20
N GLY A 170 0.49 5.54 -13.13
CA GLY A 170 -0.38 5.82 -14.27
C GLY A 170 -1.67 6.56 -13.91
N GLN A 171 -1.72 7.19 -12.73
CA GLN A 171 -2.84 7.99 -12.26
C GLN A 171 -2.63 9.48 -12.58
N ASP A 172 -3.73 10.20 -12.78
CA ASP A 172 -3.76 11.65 -12.78
C ASP A 172 -3.89 12.21 -11.35
N ASN A 173 -3.82 13.52 -11.21
CA ASN A 173 -3.89 14.18 -9.90
C ASN A 173 -5.22 13.96 -9.18
N ILE A 174 -6.33 13.78 -9.92
CA ILE A 174 -7.66 13.57 -9.32
C ILE A 174 -7.75 12.17 -8.71
N THR A 175 -7.36 11.18 -9.50
CA THR A 175 -7.38 9.78 -9.04
C THR A 175 -6.32 9.52 -7.96
N THR A 176 -5.15 10.18 -8.04
CA THR A 176 -4.14 10.13 -6.97
C THR A 176 -4.70 10.65 -5.64
N ARG A 177 -5.43 11.76 -5.62
CA ARG A 177 -6.09 12.25 -4.40
C ARG A 177 -7.11 11.26 -3.83
N THR A 178 -7.77 10.49 -4.69
CA THR A 178 -8.68 9.43 -4.22
C THR A 178 -7.92 8.30 -3.53
N VAL A 179 -6.69 7.98 -3.96
CA VAL A 179 -5.83 7.03 -3.25
C VAL A 179 -5.46 7.53 -1.85
N TYR A 180 -5.08 8.81 -1.70
CA TYR A 180 -4.83 9.40 -0.38
C TYR A 180 -6.05 9.29 0.52
N ARG A 181 -7.23 9.72 0.01
CA ARG A 181 -8.49 9.62 0.76
C ARG A 181 -8.83 8.18 1.14
N LEU A 182 -8.54 7.20 0.28
CA LEU A 182 -8.75 5.80 0.58
C LEU A 182 -7.89 5.34 1.75
N ILE A 183 -6.59 5.67 1.76
CA ILE A 183 -5.68 5.28 2.85
C ILE A 183 -6.12 5.92 4.16
N GLU A 184 -6.46 7.21 4.17
CA GLU A 184 -6.99 7.89 5.35
C GLU A 184 -8.32 7.26 5.83
N ARG A 185 -9.21 6.94 4.92
CA ARG A 185 -10.47 6.27 5.24
C ARG A 185 -10.25 4.90 5.87
N LEU A 186 -9.34 4.10 5.32
CA LEU A 186 -8.96 2.80 5.87
C LEU A 186 -8.31 2.93 7.25
N ARG A 187 -7.50 3.99 7.47
CA ARG A 187 -6.94 4.34 8.78
C ARG A 187 -8.05 4.61 9.80
N GLU A 188 -9.02 5.46 9.46
CA GLU A 188 -10.18 5.77 10.31
C GLU A 188 -11.01 4.53 10.64
N GLU A 189 -11.15 3.60 9.69
CA GLU A 189 -11.86 2.33 9.86
C GLU A 189 -11.05 1.29 10.66
N GLY A 190 -9.80 1.59 11.04
CA GLY A 190 -8.93 0.71 11.82
C GLY A 190 -8.33 -0.45 11.01
N SER A 191 -8.30 -0.34 9.69
CA SER A 191 -7.67 -1.34 8.81
C SER A 191 -6.15 -1.24 8.85
N THR A 192 -5.48 -2.37 8.64
CA THR A 192 -4.03 -2.39 8.36
C THR A 192 -3.83 -2.19 6.87
N VAL A 193 -2.98 -1.23 6.46
CA VAL A 193 -2.72 -0.93 5.05
C VAL A 193 -1.26 -1.17 4.71
N ILE A 194 -1.01 -1.85 3.60
CA ILE A 194 0.33 -2.08 3.06
C ILE A 194 0.37 -1.45 1.67
N CYS A 195 1.15 -0.39 1.51
CA CYS A 195 1.30 0.33 0.25
C CYS A 195 2.68 0.05 -0.36
N VAL A 196 2.73 -0.71 -1.45
CA VAL A 196 3.94 -0.85 -2.25
C VAL A 196 3.94 0.28 -3.25
N ALA A 197 4.88 1.21 -3.18
CA ALA A 197 4.92 2.34 -4.09
C ALA A 197 6.33 2.88 -4.35
N HIS A 198 6.47 3.60 -5.47
CA HIS A 198 7.63 4.43 -5.80
C HIS A 198 7.36 5.92 -5.56
N ASP A 199 6.14 6.27 -5.19
CA ASP A 199 5.72 7.63 -4.86
C ASP A 199 6.11 7.96 -3.41
N MET A 200 7.30 8.53 -3.25
CA MET A 200 7.83 8.88 -1.93
C MET A 200 7.06 10.03 -1.28
N ILE A 201 6.35 10.87 -2.05
CA ILE A 201 5.51 11.94 -1.50
C ILE A 201 4.30 11.31 -0.82
N LEU A 202 3.59 10.42 -1.52
CA LEU A 202 2.48 9.67 -0.93
C LEU A 202 2.93 8.98 0.36
N LEU A 203 4.00 8.20 0.30
CA LEU A 203 4.44 7.41 1.45
C LEU A 203 4.89 8.30 2.63
N ALA A 204 5.59 9.41 2.36
CA ALA A 204 6.00 10.34 3.41
C ALA A 204 4.80 10.92 4.20
N GLU A 205 3.67 11.14 3.52
CA GLU A 205 2.47 11.74 4.12
C GLU A 205 1.58 10.73 4.83
N VAL A 206 1.46 9.49 4.31
CA VAL A 206 0.41 8.58 4.78
C VAL A 206 0.92 7.40 5.61
N VAL A 207 2.21 7.02 5.56
CA VAL A 207 2.66 5.81 6.25
C VAL A 207 3.30 6.12 7.60
N ASP A 208 3.11 5.21 8.55
CA ASP A 208 3.71 5.28 9.88
C ASP A 208 5.06 4.57 9.93
N ARG A 209 5.26 3.59 9.04
CA ARG A 209 6.41 2.68 9.02
C ARG A 209 6.80 2.34 7.58
N MET A 210 8.08 2.25 7.31
CA MET A 210 8.64 1.91 6.00
C MET A 210 9.48 0.65 6.08
N ILE A 211 9.22 -0.27 5.16
CA ILE A 211 9.97 -1.49 4.93
C ILE A 211 10.82 -1.30 3.67
N VAL A 212 12.13 -1.35 3.80
CA VAL A 212 13.05 -1.14 2.68
C VAL A 212 13.60 -2.48 2.19
N MET A 213 13.32 -2.79 0.93
CA MET A 213 13.77 -4.02 0.27
C MET A 213 14.92 -3.75 -0.70
N ARG A 214 15.97 -4.56 -0.64
CA ARG A 214 17.09 -4.52 -1.60
C ARG A 214 17.63 -5.92 -1.84
N ASN A 215 17.84 -6.29 -3.10
CA ASN A 215 18.44 -7.58 -3.49
C ASN A 215 17.83 -8.78 -2.74
N SER A 216 16.48 -8.86 -2.75
CA SER A 216 15.71 -9.96 -2.12
C SER A 216 15.70 -9.96 -0.57
N HIS A 217 16.34 -8.98 0.08
CA HIS A 217 16.41 -8.85 1.54
C HIS A 217 15.62 -7.65 2.05
N LEU A 218 15.11 -7.75 3.27
CA LEU A 218 14.65 -6.63 4.06
C LEU A 218 15.88 -6.00 4.73
N ILE A 219 16.20 -4.75 4.39
CA ILE A 219 17.42 -4.07 4.87
C ILE A 219 17.16 -2.96 5.88
N ALA A 220 15.93 -2.44 5.92
CA ALA A 220 15.51 -1.50 6.96
C ALA A 220 14.01 -1.63 7.23
N ASP A 221 13.64 -1.33 8.47
CA ASP A 221 12.29 -1.36 9.01
C ASP A 221 12.21 -0.25 10.06
N ALA A 222 11.71 0.93 9.68
CA ALA A 222 11.81 2.14 10.48
C ALA A 222 10.73 3.17 10.09
N SER A 223 10.62 4.27 10.82
CA SER A 223 9.74 5.39 10.46
C SER A 223 10.20 6.09 9.17
N PRO A 224 9.30 6.79 8.44
CA PRO A 224 9.69 7.57 7.28
C PRO A 224 10.82 8.57 7.56
N ARG A 225 10.82 9.18 8.75
CA ARG A 225 11.86 10.14 9.15
C ARG A 225 13.23 9.48 9.28
N GLU A 226 13.30 8.32 9.91
CA GLU A 226 14.54 7.56 10.05
C GLU A 226 15.06 7.11 8.69
N VAL A 227 14.19 6.53 7.85
CA VAL A 227 14.53 6.08 6.50
C VAL A 227 15.09 7.23 5.64
N PHE A 228 14.39 8.38 5.60
CA PHE A 228 14.82 9.51 4.77
C PHE A 228 15.99 10.31 5.37
N SER A 229 16.31 10.17 6.66
CA SER A 229 17.50 10.74 7.27
C SER A 229 18.76 9.97 6.95
N ASP A 230 18.65 8.68 6.67
CA ASP A 230 19.75 7.79 6.34
C ASP A 230 20.17 7.96 4.87
N THR A 231 21.15 8.85 4.66
CA THR A 231 21.64 9.17 3.31
C THR A 231 22.37 7.98 2.67
N GLU A 232 22.99 7.10 3.44
CA GLU A 232 23.66 5.89 2.94
C GLU A 232 22.62 4.87 2.45
N LEU A 233 21.57 4.64 3.24
CA LEU A 233 20.43 3.81 2.86
C LEU A 233 19.77 4.32 1.57
N MET A 234 19.47 5.62 1.48
CA MET A 234 18.89 6.24 0.29
C MET A 234 19.78 6.06 -0.94
N HIS A 235 21.07 6.32 -0.80
CA HIS A 235 22.03 6.17 -1.90
C HIS A 235 22.15 4.71 -2.35
N SER A 236 22.26 3.78 -1.39
CA SER A 236 22.44 2.36 -1.67
C SER A 236 21.21 1.69 -2.31
N THR A 237 20.02 2.26 -2.09
CA THR A 237 18.74 1.78 -2.64
C THR A 237 18.28 2.57 -3.86
N HIS A 238 18.99 3.61 -4.27
CA HIS A 238 18.60 4.56 -5.34
C HIS A 238 17.20 5.14 -5.11
N ILE A 239 16.77 5.28 -3.86
CA ILE A 239 15.52 5.92 -3.50
C ILE A 239 15.80 7.41 -3.31
N THR A 240 15.00 8.24 -3.96
CA THR A 240 15.07 9.69 -3.80
C THR A 240 13.99 10.12 -2.81
N PRO A 241 14.32 10.75 -1.69
CA PRO A 241 13.33 11.25 -0.75
C PRO A 241 12.48 12.36 -1.40
N PRO A 242 11.33 12.73 -0.81
CA PRO A 242 10.53 13.86 -1.27
C PRO A 242 11.37 15.11 -1.44
N GLN A 243 11.00 15.97 -2.39
CA GLN A 243 11.74 17.23 -2.64
C GLN A 243 11.83 18.08 -1.37
N ILE A 244 10.73 18.16 -0.60
CA ILE A 244 10.69 18.94 0.64
C ILE A 244 11.67 18.39 1.68
N THR A 245 11.82 17.07 1.78
CA THR A 245 12.82 16.43 2.64
C THR A 245 14.24 16.78 2.19
N SER A 246 14.49 16.75 0.87
CA SER A 246 15.78 17.12 0.31
C SER A 246 16.13 18.60 0.59
N ILE A 247 15.14 19.49 0.59
CA ILE A 247 15.29 20.90 0.98
C ILE A 247 15.63 20.97 2.49
N GLY A 248 14.85 20.32 3.35
CA GLY A 248 15.08 20.35 4.79
C GLY A 248 16.44 19.85 5.23
N LEU A 249 16.99 18.86 4.50
CA LEU A 249 18.32 18.30 4.76
C LEU A 249 19.47 19.18 4.27
N ARG A 250 19.23 20.09 3.31
CA ARG A 250 20.29 20.86 2.62
C ARG A 250 20.22 22.36 2.80
N TRP A 251 19.05 22.92 3.11
CA TRP A 251 18.88 24.37 3.17
C TRP A 251 19.41 24.95 4.49
N PRO A 252 20.43 25.85 4.43
CA PRO A 252 21.03 26.42 5.63
C PRO A 252 20.07 27.27 6.49
N GLY A 253 18.96 27.75 5.89
CA GLY A 253 17.96 28.58 6.56
C GLY A 253 17.23 27.89 7.73
N PHE A 254 17.32 26.57 7.84
CA PHE A 254 16.79 25.84 9.00
C PHE A 254 17.77 25.72 10.18
N GLY A 255 19.04 26.19 10.04
CA GLY A 255 20.09 26.07 11.06
C GLY A 255 20.63 24.66 11.23
N GLU A 256 19.76 23.71 11.52
CA GLU A 256 20.06 22.27 11.58
C GLU A 256 19.35 21.50 10.47
N LYS A 257 19.91 20.33 10.11
CA LYS A 257 19.27 19.43 9.14
C LYS A 257 17.92 18.96 9.67
N LYS A 258 16.84 19.18 8.91
CA LYS A 258 15.49 18.76 9.26
C LYS A 258 14.96 17.76 8.23
N VAL A 259 14.44 16.64 8.70
CA VAL A 259 13.71 15.68 7.87
C VAL A 259 12.26 16.13 7.80
N LEU A 260 11.90 16.86 6.73
CA LEU A 260 10.55 17.35 6.50
C LEU A 260 9.81 16.33 5.63
N LEU A 261 8.60 15.94 6.03
CA LEU A 261 7.78 14.95 5.32
C LEU A 261 6.68 15.60 4.47
N SER A 262 6.29 16.85 4.80
CA SER A 262 5.26 17.59 4.08
C SER A 262 5.62 19.07 3.89
N VAL A 263 4.89 19.73 2.98
CA VAL A 263 5.00 21.19 2.77
C VAL A 263 4.57 21.96 4.02
N ASP A 264 3.55 21.50 4.73
CA ASP A 264 3.05 22.14 5.96
C ASP A 264 4.10 22.13 7.07
N GLU A 265 4.86 21.04 7.19
CA GLU A 265 5.99 20.98 8.11
C GLU A 265 7.08 22.00 7.75
N ALA A 266 7.34 22.19 6.46
CA ALA A 266 8.31 23.18 6.01
C ALA A 266 7.84 24.61 6.32
N VAL A 267 6.59 24.93 6.04
CA VAL A 267 5.99 26.24 6.37
C VAL A 267 6.07 26.49 7.88
N THR A 268 5.72 25.51 8.70
CA THR A 268 5.82 25.62 10.15
C THR A 268 7.27 25.85 10.60
N ALA A 269 8.21 25.13 10.02
CA ALA A 269 9.64 25.26 10.35
C ALA A 269 10.20 26.63 9.97
N ILE A 270 9.81 27.20 8.80
CA ILE A 270 10.22 28.52 8.34
C ILE A 270 9.65 29.61 9.28
N ASN A 271 8.36 29.53 9.59
CA ASN A 271 7.71 30.50 10.48
C ASN A 271 8.31 30.51 11.88
N SER A 272 8.71 29.32 12.38
CA SER A 272 9.36 29.19 13.69
C SER A 272 10.79 29.73 13.70
N SER A 273 11.49 29.71 12.54
CA SER A 273 12.85 30.22 12.39
C SER A 273 12.89 31.73 12.17
N ASN A 274 11.83 32.32 11.61
CA ASN A 274 11.65 33.75 11.43
C ASN A 274 10.29 34.17 12.04
N PRO A 275 10.19 34.38 13.37
CA PRO A 275 8.96 34.90 13.95
C PRO A 275 8.66 36.26 13.31
N PRO A 276 7.36 36.53 12.99
CA PRO A 276 6.98 37.83 12.45
C PRO A 276 7.49 38.93 13.35
N ALA A 277 8.22 39.89 12.80
CA ALA A 277 8.64 41.08 13.53
C ALA A 277 7.38 41.70 14.14
N ASN A 278 7.34 41.79 15.46
CA ASN A 278 6.22 42.40 16.18
C ASN A 278 6.00 43.82 15.64
N SER A 279 4.91 44.02 14.90
CA SER A 279 4.41 45.32 14.50
C SER A 279 3.64 45.96 15.63
#